data_3207ae03bb79f0107ebcbad1d10071e8
#
_entry.id   3207ae03bb79f0107ebcbad1d10071e8
#
_cell.length_a   1.000
_cell.length_b   1.000
_cell.length_c   1.000
_cell.angle_alpha   90.00
_cell.angle_beta   90.00
_cell.angle_gamma   90.00
#
_symmetry.space_group_name_H-M   'P 1'
#
loop_
_entity.id
_entity.type
_entity.pdbx_description
1 polymer ?
#
loop_
_entity_poly.entity_id
_entity_poly.type
_entity_poly.pdbx_seq_one_letter_code
_entity_poly.pdbx_strand_id
1 'polypeptide(L)'
;DSASFSRRGTLRGLHFQKSEHAQTKLVRAVCGRILDVALDIRAGSPTFGQYVAAELSDENNLQMYIPKGFAHGFAVLSEVAHVAYKTDSYYAPESESAINATDPELAIDWQLGGTVCLRSGKDRVASSWEHYCQAPAFHYEGARK
;
A
#
# COMPACT_ATOMS: atom_id res chain seq x y z
N ASP A 1 -0.28 -14.69 -8.50
CA ASP A 1 0.48 -14.47 -7.26
C ASP A 1 1.72 -13.64 -7.56
N SER A 2 2.13 -12.84 -6.56
CA SER A 2 3.35 -12.04 -6.63
C SER A 2 4.12 -12.18 -5.32
N ALA A 3 5.43 -11.99 -5.39
CA ALA A 3 6.28 -12.06 -4.21
C ALA A 3 7.42 -11.07 -4.33
N SER A 4 7.90 -10.56 -3.19
CA SER A 4 9.07 -9.71 -3.11
C SER A 4 9.91 -10.10 -1.91
N PHE A 5 11.21 -9.91 -2.04
CA PHE A 5 12.18 -10.10 -0.96
C PHE A 5 12.90 -8.80 -0.72
N SER A 6 12.92 -8.32 0.52
CA SER A 6 13.45 -7.01 0.85
C SER A 6 14.12 -7.00 2.22
N ARG A 7 15.00 -6.04 2.42
CA ARG A 7 15.74 -5.87 3.68
C ARG A 7 15.15 -4.75 4.52
N ARG A 8 15.58 -4.70 5.79
CA ARG A 8 15.12 -3.71 6.76
C ARG A 8 15.21 -2.29 6.20
N GLY A 9 14.19 -1.50 6.45
CA GLY A 9 14.11 -0.12 6.01
C GLY A 9 13.50 0.06 4.63
N THR A 10 13.28 -1.04 3.88
CA THR A 10 12.60 -0.94 2.59
C THR A 10 11.17 -0.45 2.82
N LEU A 11 10.79 0.59 2.10
CA LEU A 11 9.44 1.15 2.08
C LEU A 11 8.97 1.15 0.63
N ARG A 12 7.89 0.41 0.35
CA ARG A 12 7.29 0.30 -0.97
C ARG A 12 5.89 0.89 -0.94
N GLY A 13 5.55 1.66 -1.97
CA GLY A 13 4.19 2.18 -2.13
C GLY A 13 4.11 3.69 -2.08
N LEU A 14 2.94 4.19 -1.99
CA LEU A 14 1.63 3.51 -1.98
C LEU A 14 1.19 3.27 -3.42
N HIS A 15 0.92 2.04 -3.78
CA HIS A 15 0.61 1.64 -5.16
C HIS A 15 -0.86 1.27 -5.35
N PHE A 16 -1.37 1.52 -6.57
CA PHE A 16 -2.69 1.06 -6.99
C PHE A 16 -2.74 1.00 -8.52
N GLN A 17 -3.67 0.21 -9.03
CA GLN A 17 -3.97 0.19 -10.47
C GLN A 17 -5.35 0.79 -10.71
N LYS A 18 -5.49 1.53 -11.80
CA LYS A 18 -6.69 2.30 -12.12
C LYS A 18 -7.65 1.52 -12.98
N SER A 19 -8.92 1.96 -13.00
CA SER A 19 -9.96 1.51 -13.92
C SER A 19 -10.21 0.01 -13.84
N GLU A 20 -10.34 -0.65 -14.97
CA GLU A 20 -10.59 -2.09 -15.08
C GLU A 20 -9.45 -2.95 -14.55
N HIS A 21 -8.26 -2.37 -14.37
CA HIS A 21 -7.08 -3.07 -13.86
C HIS A 21 -6.94 -2.97 -12.34
N ALA A 22 -7.90 -2.33 -11.65
CA ALA A 22 -7.88 -2.23 -10.20
C ALA A 22 -7.79 -3.61 -9.56
N GLN A 23 -6.99 -3.71 -8.50
CA GLN A 23 -6.68 -4.98 -7.86
C GLN A 23 -7.24 -5.05 -6.44
N THR A 24 -7.84 -6.19 -6.11
CA THR A 24 -8.00 -6.65 -4.74
C THR A 24 -6.79 -7.49 -4.40
N LYS A 25 -6.23 -7.30 -3.21
CA LYS A 25 -5.01 -7.99 -2.78
C LYS A 25 -5.24 -8.72 -1.47
N LEU A 26 -4.58 -9.86 -1.32
CA LEU A 26 -4.45 -10.56 -0.03
C LEU A 26 -2.96 -10.69 0.24
N VAL A 27 -2.48 -10.03 1.29
CA VAL A 27 -1.05 -9.85 1.58
C VAL A 27 -0.65 -10.62 2.82
N ARG A 28 0.51 -11.26 2.78
CA ARG A 28 1.10 -11.91 3.96
C ARG A 28 2.62 -11.83 3.94
N ALA A 29 3.23 -11.91 5.11
CA ALA A 29 4.67 -12.09 5.23
C ALA A 29 4.98 -13.57 5.37
N VAL A 30 5.64 -14.15 4.38
CA VAL A 30 6.07 -15.54 4.40
C VAL A 30 7.25 -15.73 5.34
N CYS A 31 8.12 -14.74 5.39
CA CYS A 31 9.30 -14.69 6.24
C CYS A 31 9.49 -13.26 6.70
N GLY A 32 9.83 -13.08 7.97
CA GLY A 32 10.09 -11.78 8.55
C GLY A 32 8.84 -11.04 8.98
N ARG A 33 8.97 -9.72 9.10
CA ARG A 33 7.96 -8.86 9.70
C ARG A 33 7.86 -7.55 8.93
N ILE A 34 6.63 -7.16 8.59
CA ILE A 34 6.37 -5.90 7.88
C ILE A 34 5.25 -5.13 8.58
N LEU A 35 5.23 -3.81 8.37
CA LEU A 35 4.05 -3.02 8.61
C LEU A 35 3.34 -2.85 7.27
N ASP A 36 2.16 -3.42 7.14
CA ASP A 36 1.36 -3.35 5.91
C ASP A 36 0.29 -2.28 6.06
N VAL A 37 0.11 -1.45 5.03
CA VAL A 37 -0.76 -0.27 5.08
C VAL A 37 -1.70 -0.26 3.88
N ALA A 38 -2.97 -0.02 4.16
CA ALA A 38 -4.01 0.22 3.16
C ALA A 38 -4.59 1.62 3.37
N LEU A 39 -4.47 2.47 2.36
CA LEU A 39 -4.96 3.85 2.38
C LEU A 39 -6.23 3.94 1.55
N ASP A 40 -7.31 4.46 2.14
CA ASP A 40 -8.56 4.68 1.42
C ASP A 40 -8.41 5.86 0.46
N ILE A 41 -8.49 5.57 -0.84
CA ILE A 41 -8.35 6.57 -1.90
C ILE A 41 -9.64 6.77 -2.71
N ARG A 42 -10.78 6.39 -2.14
CA ARG A 42 -12.10 6.57 -2.77
C ARG A 42 -12.69 7.92 -2.38
N ALA A 43 -12.78 8.83 -3.35
CA ALA A 43 -13.38 10.15 -3.09
C ALA A 43 -14.82 10.00 -2.61
N GLY A 44 -15.18 10.75 -1.57
CA GLY A 44 -16.52 10.69 -0.95
C GLY A 44 -16.68 9.62 0.12
N SER A 45 -15.69 8.75 0.31
CA SER A 45 -15.74 7.75 1.39
C SER A 45 -15.63 8.45 2.75
N PRO A 46 -16.36 7.95 3.78
CA PRO A 46 -16.20 8.47 5.15
C PRO A 46 -14.77 8.35 5.68
N THR A 47 -13.98 7.44 5.13
CA THR A 47 -12.58 7.22 5.54
C THR A 47 -11.57 7.66 4.48
N PHE A 48 -12.00 8.48 3.52
CA PHE A 48 -11.10 9.00 2.48
C PHE A 48 -9.88 9.67 3.08
N GLY A 49 -8.68 9.25 2.67
CA GLY A 49 -7.42 9.78 3.18
C GLY A 49 -6.97 9.17 4.51
N GLN A 50 -7.74 8.25 5.07
CA GLN A 50 -7.36 7.52 6.27
C GLN A 50 -6.78 6.16 5.91
N TYR A 51 -5.93 5.63 6.78
CA TYR A 51 -5.28 4.35 6.52
C TYR A 51 -5.50 3.37 7.66
N VAL A 52 -5.38 2.09 7.31
CA VAL A 52 -5.31 0.97 8.26
C VAL A 52 -3.89 0.41 8.17
N ALA A 53 -3.29 0.13 9.30
CA ALA A 53 -1.97 -0.47 9.39
C ALA A 53 -2.04 -1.72 10.26
N ALA A 54 -1.32 -2.76 9.85
CA ALA A 54 -1.20 -3.98 10.63
C ALA A 54 0.19 -4.58 10.46
N GLU A 55 0.73 -5.10 11.55
CA GLU A 55 1.96 -5.87 11.49
C GLU A 55 1.64 -7.28 11.01
N LEU A 56 2.27 -7.68 9.90
CA LEU A 56 2.17 -9.03 9.36
C LEU A 56 3.52 -9.71 9.52
N SER A 57 3.53 -10.94 10.02
CA SER A 57 4.78 -11.67 10.24
C SER A 57 4.60 -13.17 10.07
N ASP A 58 5.72 -13.87 9.95
CA ASP A 58 5.74 -15.34 9.95
C ASP A 58 5.37 -15.92 11.32
N GLU A 59 5.42 -15.11 12.39
CA GLU A 59 5.03 -15.53 13.73
C GLU A 59 3.52 -15.40 13.95
N ASN A 60 2.92 -14.27 13.52
CA ASN A 60 1.48 -14.05 13.75
C ASN A 60 0.60 -14.61 12.65
N ASN A 61 1.16 -14.87 11.47
CA ASN A 61 0.45 -15.41 10.31
C ASN A 61 -0.77 -14.60 9.88
N LEU A 62 -0.81 -13.31 10.21
CA LEU A 62 -1.90 -12.44 9.80
C LEU A 62 -1.80 -12.11 8.33
N GLN A 63 -2.94 -11.94 7.70
CA GLN A 63 -3.05 -11.51 6.32
C GLN A 63 -3.91 -10.27 6.25
N MET A 64 -3.60 -9.36 5.32
CA MET A 64 -4.42 -8.18 5.10
C MET A 64 -5.16 -8.30 3.76
N TYR A 65 -6.48 -8.18 3.82
CA TYR A 65 -7.33 -8.08 2.63
C TYR A 65 -7.48 -6.61 2.26
N ILE A 66 -7.08 -6.27 1.03
CA ILE A 66 -7.10 -4.88 0.55
C ILE A 66 -8.01 -4.81 -0.66
N PRO A 67 -9.22 -4.25 -0.51
CA PRO A 67 -10.16 -4.14 -1.63
C PRO A 67 -9.73 -3.10 -2.66
N LYS A 68 -10.37 -3.14 -3.82
CA LYS A 68 -10.22 -2.08 -4.83
C LYS A 68 -10.59 -0.74 -4.23
N GLY A 69 -9.89 0.31 -4.64
CA GLY A 69 -10.10 1.65 -4.09
C GLY A 69 -9.22 1.98 -2.91
N PHE A 70 -8.24 1.12 -2.60
CA PHE A 70 -7.23 1.37 -1.59
C PHE A 70 -5.85 1.32 -2.23
N ALA A 71 -4.97 2.23 -1.81
CA ALA A 71 -3.56 2.17 -2.16
C ALA A 71 -2.81 1.34 -1.12
N HIS A 72 -1.82 0.60 -1.55
CA HIS A 72 -1.11 -0.37 -0.72
C HIS A 72 0.37 -0.05 -0.63
N GLY A 73 0.92 -0.17 0.57
CA GLY A 73 2.35 -0.09 0.80
C GLY A 73 2.76 -0.87 2.03
N PHE A 74 4.04 -1.11 2.17
CA PHE A 74 4.57 -1.76 3.36
C PHE A 74 5.99 -1.32 3.67
N ALA A 75 6.34 -1.42 4.95
CA ALA A 75 7.70 -1.17 5.46
C ALA A 75 8.25 -2.45 6.07
N VAL A 76 9.52 -2.76 5.78
CA VAL A 76 10.18 -3.95 6.32
C VAL A 76 10.78 -3.63 7.68
N LEU A 77 10.31 -4.32 8.72
CA LEU A 77 10.68 -4.09 10.11
C LEU A 77 11.75 -5.08 10.64
N SER A 78 11.88 -6.22 10.01
CA SER A 78 12.89 -7.23 10.33
C SER A 78 14.11 -7.08 9.42
N GLU A 79 15.17 -7.83 9.70
CA GLU A 79 16.40 -7.77 8.88
C GLU A 79 16.09 -8.01 7.41
N VAL A 80 15.27 -9.02 7.13
CA VAL A 80 14.73 -9.30 5.80
C VAL A 80 13.26 -9.67 5.91
N ALA A 81 12.51 -9.52 4.82
CA ALA A 81 11.14 -9.99 4.73
C ALA A 81 10.84 -10.51 3.33
N HIS A 82 10.13 -11.62 3.30
CA HIS A 82 9.57 -12.15 2.06
C HIS A 82 8.06 -11.96 2.11
N VAL A 83 7.55 -11.12 1.23
CA VAL A 83 6.14 -10.75 1.17
C VAL A 83 5.52 -11.39 -0.05
N ALA A 84 4.41 -12.08 0.16
CA ALA A 84 3.64 -12.67 -0.93
C ALA A 84 2.24 -12.10 -0.94
N TYR A 85 1.68 -11.87 -2.12
CA TYR A 85 0.31 -11.42 -2.22
C TYR A 85 -0.39 -12.02 -3.43
N LYS A 86 -1.67 -12.28 -3.25
CA LYS A 86 -2.57 -12.72 -4.29
C LYS A 86 -3.37 -11.53 -4.80
N THR A 87 -3.58 -11.48 -6.10
CA THR A 87 -4.37 -10.43 -6.72
C THR A 87 -5.44 -11.05 -7.62
N ASP A 88 -6.55 -10.34 -7.78
CA ASP A 88 -7.65 -10.77 -8.65
C ASP A 88 -7.55 -10.20 -10.07
N SER A 89 -6.51 -9.42 -10.33
CA SER A 89 -6.28 -8.81 -11.64
C SER A 89 -4.79 -8.82 -11.94
N TYR A 90 -4.43 -8.98 -13.20
CA TYR A 90 -3.03 -9.01 -13.62
C TYR A 90 -2.36 -7.64 -13.43
N TYR A 91 -1.05 -7.68 -13.25
CA TYR A 91 -0.25 -6.48 -13.23
C TYR A 91 -0.33 -5.78 -14.59
N ALA A 92 -0.74 -4.52 -14.56
CA ALA A 92 -0.88 -3.68 -15.74
C ALA A 92 -0.06 -2.39 -15.53
N PRO A 93 1.21 -2.38 -15.95
CA PRO A 93 2.10 -1.23 -15.68
C PRO A 93 1.54 0.11 -16.17
N GLU A 94 0.81 0.11 -17.28
CA GLU A 94 0.19 1.31 -17.86
C GLU A 94 -0.92 1.88 -16.97
N SER A 95 -1.48 1.07 -16.08
CA SER A 95 -2.53 1.50 -15.14
C SER A 95 -2.00 1.74 -13.73
N GLU A 96 -0.76 1.41 -13.48
CA GLU A 96 -0.16 1.59 -12.15
C GLU A 96 0.09 3.06 -11.85
N SER A 97 -0.22 3.44 -10.62
CA SER A 97 0.06 4.77 -10.12
C SER A 97 0.53 4.65 -8.66
N ALA A 98 1.10 5.73 -8.16
CA ALA A 98 1.63 5.76 -6.81
C ALA A 98 1.37 7.10 -6.15
N ILE A 99 1.17 7.05 -4.83
CA ILE A 99 1.06 8.22 -3.96
C ILE A 99 2.27 8.20 -3.02
N ASN A 100 2.82 9.36 -2.72
CA ASN A 100 3.99 9.47 -1.86
C ASN A 100 3.70 8.92 -0.46
N ALA A 101 4.35 7.82 -0.10
CA ALA A 101 4.15 7.13 1.18
C ALA A 101 4.57 7.96 2.39
N THR A 102 5.43 8.95 2.20
CA THR A 102 5.93 9.82 3.27
C THR A 102 5.33 11.21 3.22
N ASP A 103 4.22 11.39 2.51
CA ASP A 103 3.54 12.67 2.45
C ASP A 103 3.08 13.08 3.85
N PRO A 104 3.48 14.28 4.32
CA PRO A 104 3.08 14.73 5.66
C PRO A 104 1.58 14.82 5.88
N GLU A 105 0.80 15.09 4.84
CA GLU A 105 -0.66 15.17 4.95
C GLU A 105 -1.28 13.82 5.30
N LEU A 106 -0.67 12.72 4.86
CA LEU A 106 -1.16 11.38 5.20
C LEU A 106 -0.75 10.96 6.60
N ALA A 107 0.38 11.49 7.08
CA ALA A 107 0.91 11.25 8.44
C ALA A 107 1.00 9.76 8.79
N ILE A 108 1.42 8.93 7.85
CA ILE A 108 1.55 7.48 8.09
C ILE A 108 2.80 7.23 8.93
N ASP A 109 2.61 6.59 10.07
CA ASP A 109 3.72 6.12 10.90
C ASP A 109 4.16 4.75 10.41
N TRP A 110 5.29 4.72 9.69
CA TRP A 110 5.83 3.48 9.13
C TRP A 110 6.64 2.67 10.13
N GLN A 111 6.81 3.17 11.35
CA GLN A 111 7.53 2.48 12.43
C GLN A 111 8.99 2.17 12.11
N LEU A 112 9.59 2.93 11.21
CA LEU A 112 10.99 2.75 10.84
C LEU A 112 11.94 3.45 11.82
N GLY A 113 11.46 4.41 12.60
CA GLY A 113 12.26 5.12 13.60
C GLY A 113 13.50 5.74 12.97
N GLY A 114 14.66 5.45 13.55
CA GLY A 114 15.96 5.92 13.03
C GLY A 114 16.54 5.05 11.93
N THR A 115 15.81 4.03 11.46
CA THR A 115 16.27 3.17 10.37
C THR A 115 16.30 3.95 9.06
N VAL A 116 17.36 3.76 8.27
CA VAL A 116 17.46 4.37 6.95
C VAL A 116 16.35 3.83 6.06
N CYS A 117 15.56 4.74 5.51
CA CYS A 117 14.44 4.40 4.63
C CYS A 117 14.95 4.15 3.21
N LEU A 118 14.69 2.96 2.69
CA LEU A 118 15.12 2.54 1.35
C LEU A 118 13.90 2.51 0.43
N ARG A 119 13.91 3.38 -0.58
CA ARG A 119 12.81 3.50 -1.55
C ARG A 119 13.35 3.43 -2.97
N SER A 120 12.55 2.87 -3.89
CA SER A 120 12.88 2.93 -5.31
C SER A 120 12.82 4.38 -5.82
N GLY A 121 13.49 4.66 -6.94
CA GLY A 121 13.40 5.98 -7.57
C GLY A 121 11.97 6.33 -7.96
N LYS A 122 11.21 5.34 -8.41
CA LYS A 122 9.80 5.50 -8.77
C LYS A 122 8.96 5.91 -7.57
N ASP A 123 9.18 5.29 -6.41
CA ASP A 123 8.43 5.62 -5.19
C ASP A 123 8.82 6.98 -4.62
N ARG A 124 10.10 7.38 -4.77
CA ARG A 124 10.56 8.69 -4.31
C ARG A 124 9.91 9.85 -5.05
N VAL A 125 9.57 9.66 -6.32
CA VAL A 125 8.96 10.70 -7.16
C VAL A 125 7.46 10.51 -7.33
N ALA A 126 6.84 9.68 -6.51
CA ALA A 126 5.41 9.46 -6.53
C ALA A 126 4.63 10.75 -6.25
N SER A 127 3.42 10.83 -6.77
CA SER A 127 2.55 12.00 -6.64
C SER A 127 2.22 12.30 -5.18
N SER A 128 2.06 13.59 -4.87
CA SER A 128 1.58 14.01 -3.55
C SER A 128 0.11 13.61 -3.36
N TRP A 129 -0.30 13.56 -2.10
CA TRP A 129 -1.72 13.34 -1.77
C TRP A 129 -2.60 14.47 -2.34
N GLU A 130 -2.14 15.71 -2.23
CA GLU A 130 -2.85 16.86 -2.80
C GLU A 130 -3.09 16.69 -4.30
N HIS A 131 -2.06 16.26 -5.02
CA HIS A 131 -2.18 16.02 -6.46
C HIS A 131 -3.21 14.92 -6.76
N TYR A 132 -3.18 13.82 -5.99
CA TYR A 132 -4.16 12.74 -6.14
C TYR A 132 -5.58 13.27 -5.93
N CYS A 133 -5.79 14.12 -4.93
CA CYS A 133 -7.11 14.66 -4.60
C CYS A 133 -7.71 15.53 -5.72
N GLN A 134 -6.89 16.07 -6.61
CA GLN A 134 -7.37 16.87 -7.75
C GLN A 134 -8.07 16.03 -8.80
N ALA A 135 -7.70 14.76 -8.93
CA ALA A 135 -8.31 13.84 -9.90
C ALA A 135 -8.30 12.42 -9.34
N PRO A 136 -9.14 12.13 -8.33
CA PRO A 136 -9.17 10.81 -7.72
C PRO A 136 -9.54 9.71 -8.73
N ALA A 137 -8.85 8.57 -8.63
CA ALA A 137 -9.07 7.45 -9.51
C ALA A 137 -10.29 6.61 -9.11
N PHE A 138 -10.75 6.72 -7.87
CA PHE A 138 -11.87 5.93 -7.33
C PHE A 138 -12.87 6.83 -6.63
N HIS A 139 -14.15 6.41 -6.68
CA HIS A 139 -15.24 7.11 -6.03
C HIS A 139 -16.03 6.12 -5.18
N TYR A 140 -16.39 6.54 -3.98
CA TYR A 140 -17.19 5.76 -3.06
C TYR A 140 -18.65 5.81 -3.49
N GLU A 141 -19.26 4.64 -3.66
CA GLU A 141 -20.66 4.56 -4.10
C GLU A 141 -21.65 4.50 -2.93
N GLY A 142 -21.14 4.35 -1.71
CA GLY A 142 -21.97 4.20 -0.54
C GLY A 142 -22.57 2.81 -0.42
N ALA A 143 -23.34 2.61 0.66
CA ALA A 143 -24.06 1.36 0.86
C ALA A 143 -25.36 1.41 0.05
N ARG A 144 -25.59 0.40 -0.78
CA ARG A 144 -26.85 0.27 -1.50
C ARG A 144 -27.89 -0.34 -0.57
N LYS A 145 -29.04 0.26 -0.56
CA LYS A 145 -30.18 -0.26 0.19
C LYS A 145 -30.89 -1.34 -0.59
#